data_efe9cd795fc0c6b2a967700983a38d18
#
_entry.id   efe9cd795fc0c6b2a967700983a38d18
#
_cell.length_a   1.000
_cell.length_b   1.000
_cell.length_c   1.000
_cell.angle_alpha   90.00
_cell.angle_beta   90.00
_cell.angle_gamma   90.00
#
_symmetry.space_group_name_H-M   'P 1'
#
loop_
_entity.id
_entity.type
_entity.pdbx_description
1 polymer ?
#
loop_
_entity_poly.entity_id
_entity_poly.type
_entity_poly.pdbx_seq_one_letter_code
_entity_poly.pdbx_strand_id
1 'polypeptide(L)'
;KGATFGTTAFISFGSFWLTLVGLILIPKLGWFEGPTKIEMGAYLSMWGLFTLVMFFGTLKSNRALQFVFASLALLFFLLALGDFTGNPAFTKVAGYEGIVCGFSAIYTGLAQVINEVFAXTVLPLFPMEND
;
A
#
# COMPACT_ATOMS: atom_id res chain seq x y z
N LYS A 1 -1.72 -14.99 -17.16
CA LYS A 1 -0.49 -14.34 -16.70
C LYS A 1 -0.85 -13.07 -15.98
N GLY A 2 -0.07 -12.69 -14.97
CA GLY A 2 -0.37 -11.54 -14.16
C GLY A 2 -1.28 -11.82 -12.98
N ALA A 3 -1.97 -12.97 -12.99
CA ALA A 3 -2.84 -13.32 -11.89
C ALA A 3 -2.05 -13.55 -10.59
N THR A 4 -0.81 -14.02 -10.70
CA THR A 4 0.02 -14.24 -9.52
C THR A 4 0.31 -12.94 -8.80
N PHE A 5 0.69 -11.89 -9.55
CA PHE A 5 0.96 -10.59 -8.94
C PHE A 5 -0.28 -10.04 -8.27
N GLY A 6 -1.40 -10.01 -9.00
CA GLY A 6 -2.65 -9.48 -8.45
C GLY A 6 -3.14 -10.25 -7.24
N THR A 7 -3.08 -11.57 -7.32
CA THR A 7 -3.50 -12.43 -6.21
C THR A 7 -2.62 -12.19 -4.98
N THR A 8 -1.30 -12.15 -5.18
CA THR A 8 -0.37 -11.91 -4.08
C THR A 8 -0.64 -10.55 -3.43
N ALA A 9 -0.77 -9.51 -4.25
CA ALA A 9 -1.00 -8.17 -3.73
C ALA A 9 -2.33 -8.09 -2.98
N PHE A 10 -3.39 -8.63 -3.58
CA PHE A 10 -4.73 -8.53 -3.00
C PHE A 10 -4.81 -9.25 -1.66
N ILE A 11 -4.33 -10.50 -1.62
CA ILE A 11 -4.36 -11.29 -0.38
C ILE A 11 -3.44 -10.67 0.67
N SER A 12 -2.24 -10.27 0.27
CA SER A 12 -1.27 -9.72 1.22
C SER A 12 -1.76 -8.43 1.84
N PHE A 13 -2.20 -7.48 1.02
CA PHE A 13 -2.64 -6.19 1.57
C PHE A 13 -3.99 -6.30 2.28
N GLY A 14 -4.86 -7.20 1.84
CA GLY A 14 -6.06 -7.51 2.60
C GLY A 14 -5.73 -8.05 3.97
N SER A 15 -4.77 -8.98 4.03
CA SER A 15 -4.30 -9.51 5.31
C SER A 15 -3.65 -8.42 6.16
N PHE A 16 -2.88 -7.53 5.53
CA PHE A 16 -2.30 -6.39 6.27
C PHE A 16 -3.40 -5.58 6.96
N TRP A 17 -4.45 -5.23 6.22
CA TRP A 17 -5.51 -4.41 6.80
C TRP A 17 -6.21 -5.13 7.95
N LEU A 18 -6.44 -6.45 7.80
CA LEU A 18 -7.04 -7.23 8.88
C LEU A 18 -6.13 -7.27 10.12
N THR A 19 -4.83 -7.47 9.92
CA THR A 19 -3.91 -7.50 11.07
C THR A 19 -3.78 -6.13 11.71
N LEU A 20 -3.80 -5.06 10.92
CA LEU A 20 -3.72 -3.70 11.46
C LEU A 20 -4.96 -3.40 12.32
N VAL A 21 -6.14 -3.75 11.82
CA VAL A 21 -7.36 -3.56 12.59
C VAL A 21 -7.27 -4.35 13.90
N GLY A 22 -6.77 -5.59 13.84
CA GLY A 22 -6.60 -6.39 15.04
C GLY A 22 -5.65 -5.76 16.04
N LEU A 23 -4.52 -5.24 15.55
CA LEU A 23 -3.52 -4.61 16.42
C LEU A 23 -4.06 -3.38 17.13
N ILE A 24 -5.03 -2.70 16.51
CA ILE A 24 -5.64 -1.52 17.09
C ILE A 24 -6.82 -1.90 17.99
N LEU A 25 -7.67 -2.79 17.53
CA LEU A 25 -8.94 -3.11 18.18
C LEU A 25 -8.78 -4.03 19.39
N ILE A 26 -7.96 -5.08 19.28
CA ILE A 26 -7.86 -6.05 20.37
C ILE A 26 -7.38 -5.43 21.68
N PRO A 27 -6.36 -4.53 21.66
CA PRO A 27 -6.01 -3.84 22.91
C PRO A 27 -7.14 -2.98 23.46
N LYS A 28 -7.94 -2.35 22.59
CA LYS A 28 -9.07 -1.54 23.05
C LYS A 28 -10.15 -2.39 23.70
N LEU A 29 -10.27 -3.66 23.30
CA LEU A 29 -11.21 -4.59 23.91
C LEU A 29 -10.67 -5.15 25.23
N GLY A 30 -9.42 -4.88 25.56
CA GLY A 30 -8.80 -5.34 26.80
C GLY A 30 -8.33 -6.78 26.78
N TRP A 31 -8.31 -7.42 25.61
CA TRP A 31 -7.92 -8.83 25.52
C TRP A 31 -6.41 -9.02 25.69
N PHE A 32 -5.63 -8.14 25.07
CA PHE A 32 -4.17 -8.20 25.10
C PHE A 32 -3.61 -6.78 25.11
N GLU A 33 -2.37 -6.65 25.57
CA GLU A 33 -1.66 -5.40 25.44
C GLU A 33 -1.32 -5.15 23.97
N GLY A 34 -1.42 -3.88 23.54
CA GLY A 34 -1.08 -3.53 22.19
C GLY A 34 0.43 -3.50 21.98
N PRO A 35 0.86 -3.42 20.70
CA PRO A 35 2.28 -3.34 20.41
C PRO A 35 2.88 -2.02 20.89
N THR A 36 4.16 -2.06 21.25
CA THR A 36 4.89 -0.83 21.54
C THR A 36 5.14 -0.07 20.25
N LYS A 37 5.60 1.20 20.38
CA LYS A 37 5.93 1.99 19.20
C LYS A 37 7.03 1.33 18.37
N ILE A 38 8.02 0.71 19.03
CA ILE A 38 9.09 0.03 18.30
C ILE A 38 8.54 -1.19 17.55
N GLU A 39 7.66 -1.96 18.21
CA GLU A 39 7.06 -3.12 17.57
C GLU A 39 6.20 -2.72 16.38
N MET A 40 5.41 -1.65 16.53
CA MET A 40 4.60 -1.17 15.43
C MET A 40 5.46 -0.63 14.28
N GLY A 41 6.55 0.07 14.62
CA GLY A 41 7.50 0.55 13.60
C GLY A 41 8.12 -0.60 12.83
N ALA A 42 8.50 -1.67 13.53
CA ALA A 42 9.06 -2.85 12.87
C ALA A 42 8.02 -3.51 11.95
N TYR A 43 6.79 -3.64 12.42
CA TYR A 43 5.70 -4.21 11.63
C TYR A 43 5.48 -3.42 10.34
N LEU A 44 5.42 -2.08 10.45
CA LEU A 44 5.20 -1.23 9.29
C LEU A 44 6.42 -1.24 8.35
N SER A 45 7.63 -1.33 8.91
CA SER A 45 8.84 -1.40 8.08
C SER A 45 8.88 -2.69 7.26
N MET A 46 8.47 -3.80 7.85
CA MET A 46 8.40 -5.07 7.10
C MET A 46 7.40 -4.99 5.96
N TRP A 47 6.23 -4.37 6.21
CA TRP A 47 5.26 -4.19 5.15
C TRP A 47 5.76 -3.21 4.09
N GLY A 48 6.51 -2.18 4.51
CA GLY A 48 7.14 -1.27 3.57
C GLY A 48 8.15 -1.98 2.68
N LEU A 49 8.94 -2.87 3.25
CA LEU A 49 9.91 -3.65 2.49
C LEU A 49 9.20 -4.58 1.49
N PHE A 50 8.16 -5.27 1.95
CA PHE A 50 7.37 -6.12 1.06
C PHE A 50 6.79 -5.32 -0.10
N THR A 51 6.25 -4.13 0.21
CA THR A 51 5.65 -3.26 -0.81
C THR A 51 6.71 -2.77 -1.81
N LEU A 52 7.91 -2.47 -1.31
CA LEU A 52 9.00 -2.05 -2.17
C LEU A 52 9.40 -3.16 -3.14
N VAL A 53 9.45 -4.40 -2.67
CA VAL A 53 9.73 -5.53 -3.55
C VAL A 53 8.62 -5.68 -4.59
N MET A 54 7.37 -5.55 -4.16
CA MET A 54 6.24 -5.60 -5.11
C MET A 54 6.31 -4.46 -6.12
N PHE A 55 6.79 -3.29 -5.71
CA PHE A 55 6.97 -2.18 -6.64
C PHE A 55 7.87 -2.58 -7.81
N PHE A 56 8.96 -3.28 -7.53
CA PHE A 56 9.83 -3.74 -8.63
C PHE A 56 9.09 -4.66 -9.58
N GLY A 57 8.09 -5.38 -9.10
CA GLY A 57 7.24 -6.20 -9.95
C GLY A 57 6.35 -5.40 -10.89
N THR A 58 6.18 -4.09 -10.64
CA THR A 58 5.35 -3.25 -11.50
C THR A 58 6.14 -2.58 -12.62
N LEU A 59 7.46 -2.74 -12.67
CA LEU A 59 8.30 -1.96 -13.59
C LEU A 59 8.00 -2.24 -15.06
N LYS A 60 7.44 -3.39 -15.38
CA LYS A 60 7.05 -3.72 -16.76
C LYS A 60 5.54 -3.69 -16.96
N SER A 61 4.82 -3.11 -16.01
CA SER A 61 3.36 -3.03 -16.08
C SER A 61 2.92 -1.66 -16.59
N ASN A 62 2.47 -0.79 -15.69
CA ASN A 62 2.06 0.55 -16.09
C ASN A 62 2.46 1.55 -15.01
N ARG A 63 2.53 2.82 -15.40
CA ARG A 63 3.00 3.86 -14.49
C ARG A 63 2.01 4.14 -13.36
N ALA A 64 0.71 3.96 -13.62
CA ALA A 64 -0.30 4.16 -12.58
C ALA A 64 -0.08 3.18 -11.44
N LEU A 65 0.15 1.91 -11.76
CA LEU A 65 0.40 0.88 -10.75
C LEU A 65 1.73 1.12 -10.04
N GLN A 66 2.76 1.55 -10.79
CA GLN A 66 4.04 1.92 -10.17
C GLN A 66 3.86 3.02 -9.15
N PHE A 67 3.07 4.05 -9.47
CA PHE A 67 2.84 5.14 -8.54
C PHE A 67 2.13 4.66 -7.28
N VAL A 68 1.15 3.77 -7.42
CA VAL A 68 0.44 3.22 -6.26
C VAL A 68 1.42 2.51 -5.33
N PHE A 69 2.24 1.62 -5.87
CA PHE A 69 3.15 0.84 -5.01
C PHE A 69 4.28 1.68 -4.46
N ALA A 70 4.80 2.64 -5.24
CA ALA A 70 5.84 3.53 -4.72
C ALA A 70 5.30 4.40 -3.60
N SER A 71 4.12 4.99 -3.78
CA SER A 71 3.52 5.83 -2.73
C SER A 71 3.12 5.01 -1.51
N LEU A 72 2.67 3.78 -1.71
CA LEU A 72 2.33 2.91 -0.59
C LEU A 72 3.56 2.52 0.23
N ALA A 73 4.67 2.21 -0.44
CA ALA A 73 5.92 1.92 0.27
C ALA A 73 6.38 3.13 1.07
N LEU A 74 6.30 4.32 0.47
CA LEU A 74 6.65 5.56 1.17
C LEU A 74 5.75 5.75 2.39
N LEU A 75 4.45 5.49 2.25
CA LEU A 75 3.51 5.60 3.35
C LEU A 75 3.91 4.71 4.52
N PHE A 76 4.25 3.43 4.24
CA PHE A 76 4.65 2.52 5.29
C PHE A 76 5.90 3.01 6.01
N PHE A 77 6.89 3.50 5.27
CA PHE A 77 8.12 3.96 5.90
C PHE A 77 7.92 5.26 6.68
N LEU A 78 7.06 6.16 6.21
CA LEU A 78 6.75 7.37 6.96
C LEU A 78 6.02 7.03 8.27
N LEU A 79 5.09 6.10 8.23
CA LEU A 79 4.41 5.66 9.45
C LEU A 79 5.38 4.98 10.41
N ALA A 80 6.30 4.18 9.88
CA ALA A 80 7.30 3.52 10.71
C ALA A 80 8.21 4.56 11.39
N LEU A 81 8.64 5.58 10.64
CA LEU A 81 9.47 6.63 11.21
C LEU A 81 8.72 7.38 12.32
N GLY A 82 7.41 7.61 12.11
CA GLY A 82 6.60 8.25 13.13
C GLY A 82 6.59 7.45 14.41
N ASP A 83 6.45 6.13 14.30
CA ASP A 83 6.45 5.27 15.48
C ASP A 83 7.82 5.16 16.12
N PHE A 84 8.89 4.98 15.32
CA PHE A 84 10.24 4.86 15.87
C PHE A 84 10.72 6.14 16.56
N THR A 85 10.43 7.30 15.97
CA THR A 85 10.94 8.57 16.49
C THR A 85 9.99 9.23 17.49
N GLY A 86 8.72 8.86 17.46
CA GLY A 86 7.70 9.53 18.26
C GLY A 86 7.38 10.93 17.78
N ASN A 87 7.89 11.33 16.61
CA ASN A 87 7.69 12.66 16.08
C ASN A 87 6.38 12.70 15.29
N PRO A 88 5.39 13.49 15.74
CA PRO A 88 4.09 13.50 15.05
C PRO A 88 4.13 14.09 13.65
N ALA A 89 5.22 14.80 13.29
CA ALA A 89 5.34 15.35 11.95
C ALA A 89 5.38 14.23 10.89
N PHE A 90 6.05 13.12 11.18
CA PHE A 90 6.09 12.00 10.23
C PHE A 90 4.71 11.40 10.02
N THR A 91 3.94 11.25 11.09
CA THR A 91 2.59 10.71 10.99
C THR A 91 1.67 11.66 10.23
N LYS A 92 1.83 12.97 10.43
CA LYS A 92 1.02 13.95 9.73
C LYS A 92 1.32 13.95 8.23
N VAL A 93 2.61 13.92 7.87
CA VAL A 93 3.01 13.84 6.45
C VAL A 93 2.51 12.54 5.84
N ALA A 94 2.59 11.43 6.60
CA ALA A 94 2.08 10.16 6.14
C ALA A 94 0.59 10.22 5.84
N GLY A 95 -0.17 10.95 6.65
CA GLY A 95 -1.60 11.12 6.42
C GLY A 95 -1.90 11.79 5.10
N TYR A 96 -1.18 12.86 4.79
CA TYR A 96 -1.36 13.55 3.52
C TYR A 96 -0.93 12.68 2.36
N GLU A 97 0.21 12.03 2.48
CA GLU A 97 0.73 11.15 1.45
C GLU A 97 -0.23 9.96 1.25
N GLY A 98 -0.83 9.47 2.34
CA GLY A 98 -1.80 8.38 2.27
C GLY A 98 -3.05 8.74 1.48
N ILE A 99 -3.50 9.99 1.56
CA ILE A 99 -4.63 10.45 0.76
C ILE A 99 -4.28 10.36 -0.72
N VAL A 100 -3.11 10.85 -1.10
CA VAL A 100 -2.65 10.77 -2.48
C VAL A 100 -2.54 9.34 -2.95
N CYS A 101 -1.96 8.48 -2.11
CA CYS A 101 -1.83 7.06 -2.42
C CYS A 101 -3.20 6.42 -2.61
N GLY A 102 -4.13 6.70 -1.71
CA GLY A 102 -5.48 6.13 -1.78
C GLY A 102 -6.21 6.53 -3.05
N PHE A 103 -6.15 7.80 -3.41
CA PHE A 103 -6.80 8.25 -4.65
C PHE A 103 -6.15 7.63 -5.87
N SER A 104 -4.82 7.47 -5.87
CA SER A 104 -4.14 6.83 -6.99
C SER A 104 -4.52 5.36 -7.11
N ALA A 105 -4.71 4.68 -5.98
CA ALA A 105 -5.14 3.29 -5.98
C ALA A 105 -6.56 3.14 -6.51
N ILE A 106 -7.46 4.03 -6.09
CA ILE A 106 -8.84 4.03 -6.58
C ILE A 106 -8.86 4.26 -8.09
N TYR A 107 -8.12 5.26 -8.55
CA TYR A 107 -8.05 5.55 -9.99
C TYR A 107 -7.53 4.34 -10.76
N THR A 108 -6.43 3.76 -10.30
CA THR A 108 -5.82 2.63 -11.01
C THR A 108 -6.76 1.44 -11.07
N GLY A 109 -7.41 1.11 -9.96
CA GLY A 109 -8.34 -0.01 -9.93
C GLY A 109 -9.54 0.21 -10.82
N LEU A 110 -10.15 1.39 -10.73
CA LEU A 110 -11.31 1.69 -11.55
C LEU A 110 -10.95 1.76 -13.04
N ALA A 111 -9.78 2.32 -13.35
CA ALA A 111 -9.33 2.39 -14.74
C ALA A 111 -9.14 0.99 -15.33
N GLN A 112 -8.59 0.07 -14.54
CA GLN A 112 -8.44 -1.30 -15.02
C GLN A 112 -9.79 -1.95 -15.34
N VAL A 113 -10.75 -1.77 -14.44
CA VAL A 113 -12.09 -2.36 -14.65
C VAL A 113 -12.76 -1.75 -15.88
N ILE A 114 -12.74 -0.43 -15.99
CA ILE A 114 -13.38 0.27 -17.11
C ILE A 114 -12.74 -0.13 -18.44
N ASN A 115 -11.41 -0.15 -18.46
CA ASN A 115 -10.69 -0.51 -19.69
C ASN A 115 -11.00 -1.95 -20.12
N GLU A 116 -11.11 -2.85 -19.15
CA GLU A 116 -11.47 -4.25 -19.48
C GLU A 116 -12.89 -4.36 -20.02
N VAL A 117 -13.83 -3.67 -19.38
CA VAL A 117 -15.23 -3.75 -19.77
C VAL A 117 -15.43 -3.22 -21.21
N PHE A 118 -14.79 -2.09 -21.53
CA PHE A 118 -14.95 -1.47 -22.85
C PHE A 118 -13.92 -1.98 -23.86
N ALA A 119 -13.01 -2.81 -23.44
CA ALA A 119 -11.91 -3.34 -24.29
C ALA A 119 -11.17 -2.24 -25.03
N UNK A 120 -10.98 -1.14 -24.23
CA UNK A 120 -10.30 -0.08 -24.79
C UNK A 120 -9.76 0.71 -23.70
N THR A 121 -8.90 1.54 -24.16
CA THR A 121 -8.32 2.43 -23.16
C THR A 121 -9.21 3.65 -22.98
N VAL A 122 -10.13 3.55 -22.06
CA VAL A 122 -11.01 4.67 -21.71
C VAL A 122 -10.30 5.61 -20.70
N LEU A 123 -9.66 5.03 -19.68
CA LEU A 123 -8.90 5.79 -18.69
C LEU A 123 -7.43 5.36 -18.77
N PRO A 124 -6.52 6.32 -18.99
CA PRO A 124 -5.11 5.94 -19.21
C PRO A 124 -4.45 5.39 -17.95
N LEU A 125 -3.69 4.31 -18.12
CA LEU A 125 -2.85 3.73 -17.07
C LEU A 125 -1.37 3.90 -17.39
N PHE A 126 -1.05 4.41 -18.55
CA PHE A 126 0.32 4.69 -18.97
C PHE A 126 1.18 3.42 -18.96
N PRO A 127 0.82 2.43 -19.80
CA PRO A 127 1.54 1.16 -19.80
C PRO A 127 2.98 1.33 -20.25
N MET A 128 3.85 0.47 -19.72
CA MET A 128 5.25 0.43 -20.15
C MET A 128 5.35 -0.30 -21.48
N GLU A 129 6.20 0.21 -22.35
CA GLU A 129 6.43 -0.47 -23.63
C GLU A 129 7.22 -1.75 -23.39
N ASN A 130 6.79 -2.79 -24.07
CA ASN A 130 7.55 -4.05 -24.07
C ASN A 130 8.60 -4.00 -25.14
N ASP A 131 9.84 -4.07 -24.77
CA ASP A 131 10.97 -4.15 -25.71
C ASP A 131 11.13 -5.57 -26.23
#